data_63c9db78340e6240a72fa5260103ab0e
#
_entry.id   63c9db78340e6240a72fa5260103ab0e
#
_cell.length_a   1.000
_cell.length_b   1.000
_cell.length_c   1.000
_cell.angle_alpha   90.00
_cell.angle_beta   90.00
_cell.angle_gamma   90.00
#
_symmetry.space_group_name_H-M   'P 1'
#
loop_
_entity.id
_entity.type
_entity.pdbx_description
1 polymer ?
#
loop_
_entity_poly.entity_id
_entity_poly.type
_entity_poly.pdbx_seq_one_letter_code
_entity_poly.pdbx_strand_id
1 'polypeptide(L)'
;MGSHAAMHHRNRRLLVLVSGLVLVVGGLLGLPRADGAPAEGDACRTATTRLPRGDCGPFWQVLAEDFNGDRVPLGSFSDCEHHVDTSAAFCGGLKGKYRDNWWAYPTGWPDTARSRGRQVVGVYHPEDTVSVGPAANGDGRMSVRMWRPADGGPVHAAALVPRAVMQMKYGKYSARIKVTDPAPGYKSAWLHYGGGCEMDHPEGEWDGALSSFHHPCGGGEQGYFPGSDDWTHWHTVSTEWTPGHVRFFVDGRLTGHDTRGVPDRPLSWVLQNESALEGPVAAPGSSARLEITWVAAYAYGWK
;
A
#
# COMPACT_ATOMS: atom_id res chain seq x y z
N MET A 1 33.43 -42.07 25.91
CA MET A 1 32.75 -43.32 26.36
C MET A 1 31.32 -43.15 25.89
N GLY A 2 30.87 -43.77 24.94
CA GLY A 2 30.73 -44.97 24.20
C GLY A 2 29.42 -44.79 23.48
N SER A 3 29.30 -44.70 22.21
CA SER A 3 29.48 -45.70 21.16
C SER A 3 28.26 -46.63 20.95
N HIS A 4 27.88 -46.70 19.69
CA HIS A 4 27.21 -47.80 18.94
C HIS A 4 25.70 -47.87 18.98
N ALA A 5 25.00 -48.28 17.95
CA ALA A 5 25.35 -48.67 16.58
C ALA A 5 24.07 -48.92 15.79
N ALA A 6 24.19 -48.80 14.51
CA ALA A 6 23.32 -49.20 13.39
C ALA A 6 22.77 -50.62 13.43
N MET A 7 21.70 -50.86 12.65
CA MET A 7 21.55 -52.00 11.69
C MET A 7 20.17 -52.03 11.06
N HIS A 8 20.11 -51.83 9.79
CA HIS A 8 19.85 -52.75 8.64
C HIS A 8 18.73 -53.80 8.79
N HIS A 9 17.77 -53.80 7.82
CA HIS A 9 17.43 -54.87 6.84
C HIS A 9 16.16 -54.46 6.09
N ARG A 10 16.14 -54.23 4.79
CA ARG A 10 16.15 -55.03 3.58
C ARG A 10 15.09 -56.16 3.54
N ASN A 11 14.12 -56.05 2.64
CA ASN A 11 13.67 -57.04 1.62
C ASN A 11 12.39 -56.50 0.96
N ARG A 12 12.34 -56.26 -0.31
CA ARG A 12 12.34 -57.02 -1.58
C ARG A 12 11.06 -57.87 -1.81
N ARG A 13 10.50 -57.61 -2.95
CA ARG A 13 9.73 -58.44 -3.93
C ARG A 13 8.25 -58.05 -4.05
N LEU A 14 7.58 -58.13 -5.19
CA LEU A 14 7.83 -58.36 -6.62
C LEU A 14 6.46 -58.25 -7.31
N LEU A 15 6.45 -57.63 -8.47
CA LEU A 15 5.50 -57.71 -9.58
C LEU A 15 4.26 -58.62 -9.49
N VAL A 16 3.12 -58.12 -9.98
CA VAL A 16 2.36 -58.74 -11.08
C VAL A 16 1.56 -57.67 -11.85
N LEU A 17 1.80 -57.60 -13.15
CA LEU A 17 1.05 -56.96 -14.20
C LEU A 17 -0.22 -57.80 -14.51
N VAL A 18 -1.37 -57.19 -14.58
CA VAL A 18 -2.50 -57.71 -15.35
C VAL A 18 -3.11 -56.58 -16.17
N SER A 19 -2.93 -56.66 -17.46
CA SER A 19 -3.59 -55.85 -18.46
C SER A 19 -5.05 -56.24 -18.58
N GLY A 20 -5.94 -55.30 -18.45
CA GLY A 20 -7.37 -55.46 -18.76
C GLY A 20 -7.87 -54.25 -19.54
N LEU A 21 -7.89 -54.36 -20.86
CA LEU A 21 -8.48 -53.44 -21.79
C LEU A 21 -10.00 -53.56 -21.74
N VAL A 22 -10.71 -52.59 -21.18
CA VAL A 22 -12.17 -52.48 -21.33
C VAL A 22 -12.47 -51.20 -22.13
N LEU A 23 -12.84 -51.40 -23.38
CA LEU A 23 -13.49 -50.40 -24.20
C LEU A 23 -14.92 -50.16 -23.69
N VAL A 24 -15.16 -49.04 -23.08
CA VAL A 24 -16.53 -48.55 -22.84
C VAL A 24 -16.76 -47.36 -23.78
N VAL A 25 -17.52 -47.61 -24.84
CA VAL A 25 -18.20 -46.58 -25.64
C VAL A 25 -19.38 -46.12 -24.78
N GLY A 26 -19.27 -44.96 -24.21
CA GLY A 26 -20.37 -44.37 -23.40
C GLY A 26 -20.54 -42.91 -23.75
N GLY A 27 -21.76 -42.60 -24.20
CA GLY A 27 -22.19 -41.34 -24.77
C GLY A 27 -21.77 -40.08 -24.01
N LEU A 28 -21.49 -39.04 -24.79
CA LEU A 28 -21.42 -37.67 -24.34
C LEU A 28 -22.78 -37.20 -23.80
N LEU A 29 -23.03 -37.41 -22.53
CA LEU A 29 -23.98 -36.61 -21.81
C LEU A 29 -23.26 -35.30 -21.44
N GLY A 30 -23.65 -34.23 -22.10
CA GLY A 30 -23.21 -32.89 -21.78
C GLY A 30 -23.52 -32.60 -20.31
N LEU A 31 -22.49 -32.56 -19.49
CA LEU A 31 -22.59 -31.95 -18.17
C LEU A 31 -22.95 -30.47 -18.36
N PRO A 32 -23.95 -29.95 -17.64
CA PRO A 32 -24.22 -28.54 -17.65
C PRO A 32 -22.90 -27.84 -17.25
N ARG A 33 -22.42 -26.98 -18.15
CA ARG A 33 -21.38 -25.99 -17.78
C ARG A 33 -21.90 -25.28 -16.55
N ALA A 34 -21.24 -25.41 -15.43
CA ALA A 34 -21.43 -24.49 -14.33
C ALA A 34 -21.29 -23.09 -14.93
N ASP A 35 -22.37 -22.33 -14.83
CA ASP A 35 -22.38 -20.93 -15.23
C ASP A 35 -21.17 -20.29 -14.55
N GLY A 36 -20.19 -19.90 -15.34
CA GLY A 36 -18.98 -19.27 -14.86
C GLY A 36 -19.40 -18.03 -14.07
N ALA A 37 -18.94 -17.94 -12.84
CA ALA A 37 -18.99 -16.69 -12.12
C ALA A 37 -18.56 -15.58 -13.10
N PRO A 38 -19.25 -14.42 -13.14
CA PRO A 38 -18.88 -13.34 -14.03
C PRO A 38 -17.38 -13.08 -13.84
N ALA A 39 -16.67 -13.04 -14.96
CA ALA A 39 -15.23 -12.72 -14.92
C ALA A 39 -15.10 -11.44 -14.09
N GLU A 40 -14.31 -11.49 -13.01
CA GLU A 40 -14.04 -10.32 -12.18
C GLU A 40 -13.61 -9.21 -13.14
N GLY A 41 -14.38 -8.14 -13.20
CA GLY A 41 -14.07 -6.98 -14.04
C GLY A 41 -12.69 -6.41 -13.65
N ASP A 42 -12.07 -5.65 -14.53
CA ASP A 42 -10.75 -5.05 -14.27
C ASP A 42 -10.67 -4.28 -12.94
N ALA A 43 -11.80 -3.77 -12.46
CA ALA A 43 -11.93 -3.11 -11.16
C ALA A 43 -11.54 -4.00 -9.95
N CYS A 44 -11.67 -5.33 -10.07
CA CYS A 44 -11.33 -6.27 -9.00
C CYS A 44 -9.86 -6.66 -8.96
N ARG A 45 -9.11 -6.39 -10.01
CA ARG A 45 -7.73 -6.87 -10.13
C ARG A 45 -6.79 -6.05 -9.25
N THR A 46 -6.14 -6.72 -8.31
CA THR A 46 -5.08 -6.15 -7.47
C THR A 46 -3.70 -6.12 -8.16
N ALA A 47 -3.62 -6.59 -9.40
CA ALA A 47 -2.38 -6.65 -10.20
C ALA A 47 -2.41 -5.76 -11.45
N THR A 48 -3.37 -4.83 -11.56
CA THR A 48 -3.49 -3.99 -12.75
C THR A 48 -2.38 -2.93 -12.83
N THR A 49 -1.88 -2.70 -14.04
CA THR A 49 -0.95 -1.60 -14.32
C THR A 49 -1.67 -0.30 -14.65
N ARG A 50 -2.96 -0.37 -14.99
CA ARG A 50 -3.82 0.77 -15.29
C ARG A 50 -4.75 1.03 -14.12
N LEU A 51 -5.20 2.29 -13.98
CA LEU A 51 -6.23 2.65 -13.02
C LEU A 51 -7.47 1.78 -13.23
N PRO A 52 -7.86 0.95 -12.24
CA PRO A 52 -9.11 0.20 -12.32
C PRO A 52 -10.31 1.14 -12.21
N ARG A 53 -11.35 0.91 -13.01
CA ARG A 53 -12.57 1.71 -13.02
C ARG A 53 -13.79 0.83 -12.87
N GLY A 54 -14.76 1.32 -12.09
CA GLY A 54 -16.02 0.65 -11.81
C GLY A 54 -16.01 -0.18 -10.52
N ASP A 55 -17.18 -0.63 -10.14
CA ASP A 55 -17.42 -1.40 -8.92
C ASP A 55 -16.89 -2.84 -9.05
N CYS A 56 -16.63 -3.49 -7.92
CA CYS A 56 -15.98 -4.78 -7.84
C CYS A 56 -16.63 -5.67 -6.76
N GLY A 57 -17.57 -6.51 -7.13
CA GLY A 57 -18.27 -7.37 -6.19
C GLY A 57 -18.93 -6.54 -5.07
N PRO A 58 -18.59 -6.78 -3.78
CA PRO A 58 -19.13 -5.99 -2.67
C PRO A 58 -18.43 -4.64 -2.47
N PHE A 59 -17.53 -4.25 -3.38
CA PHE A 59 -16.78 -3.01 -3.32
C PHE A 59 -17.27 -2.04 -4.39
N TRP A 60 -17.75 -0.85 -4.01
CA TRP A 60 -18.11 0.21 -4.96
C TRP A 60 -17.08 1.33 -4.94
N GLN A 61 -16.69 1.76 -6.13
CA GLN A 61 -15.61 2.72 -6.30
C GLN A 61 -16.00 4.11 -5.79
N VAL A 62 -15.20 4.66 -4.88
CA VAL A 62 -15.36 6.01 -4.31
C VAL A 62 -14.23 6.95 -4.70
N LEU A 63 -13.09 6.40 -5.13
CA LEU A 63 -11.94 7.17 -5.61
C LEU A 63 -11.33 6.45 -6.81
N ALA A 64 -11.07 7.21 -7.87
CA ALA A 64 -10.29 6.78 -9.02
C ALA A 64 -9.50 7.98 -9.55
N GLU A 65 -8.21 8.04 -9.25
CA GLU A 65 -7.33 9.15 -9.61
C GLU A 65 -6.11 8.63 -10.36
N ASP A 66 -5.91 9.11 -11.59
CA ASP A 66 -4.78 8.78 -12.46
C ASP A 66 -3.79 9.94 -12.66
N PHE A 67 -4.02 11.02 -11.94
CA PHE A 67 -3.22 12.25 -12.00
C PHE A 67 -3.12 12.88 -13.41
N ASN A 68 -3.93 12.43 -14.35
CA ASN A 68 -4.11 13.06 -15.65
C ASN A 68 -5.02 14.28 -15.50
N GLY A 69 -4.58 15.44 -15.93
CA GLY A 69 -5.33 16.67 -15.84
C GLY A 69 -4.49 17.84 -15.41
N ASP A 70 -4.94 18.58 -14.41
CA ASP A 70 -4.26 19.78 -13.97
C ASP A 70 -2.87 19.49 -13.40
N ARG A 71 -1.91 20.30 -13.81
CA ARG A 71 -0.56 20.27 -13.26
C ARG A 71 -0.53 21.00 -11.91
N VAL A 72 0.07 20.37 -10.90
CA VAL A 72 0.38 20.96 -9.60
C VAL A 72 1.90 21.03 -9.48
N PRO A 73 2.54 22.17 -9.80
CA PRO A 73 4.00 22.31 -9.68
C PRO A 73 4.43 22.28 -8.22
N LEU A 74 5.69 21.96 -7.97
CA LEU A 74 6.28 22.08 -6.66
C LEU A 74 6.05 23.50 -6.11
N GLY A 75 5.74 23.62 -4.83
CA GLY A 75 5.35 24.87 -4.19
C GLY A 75 3.85 25.19 -4.24
N SER A 76 3.07 24.42 -4.99
CA SER A 76 1.61 24.64 -5.10
C SER A 76 0.79 23.75 -4.15
N PHE A 77 1.38 22.71 -3.58
CA PHE A 77 0.76 21.88 -2.55
C PHE A 77 1.13 22.43 -1.17
N SER A 78 0.57 23.58 -0.80
CA SER A 78 0.98 24.35 0.36
C SER A 78 0.24 23.96 1.63
N ASP A 79 0.79 24.38 2.78
CA ASP A 79 0.16 24.25 4.08
C ASP A 79 -1.19 25.00 4.15
N CYS A 80 -2.14 24.43 4.80
CA CYS A 80 -3.49 24.98 4.96
C CYS A 80 -3.90 25.13 6.42
N GLU A 81 -3.01 25.00 7.35
CA GLU A 81 -3.29 25.15 8.78
C GLU A 81 -4.52 24.32 9.23
N HIS A 82 -4.63 23.09 8.75
CA HIS A 82 -5.74 22.20 9.10
C HIS A 82 -5.24 20.85 9.62
N HIS A 83 -6.13 20.17 10.32
CA HIS A 83 -5.93 18.77 10.71
C HIS A 83 -6.61 17.85 9.70
N VAL A 84 -6.08 16.65 9.54
CA VAL A 84 -6.65 15.61 8.66
C VAL A 84 -8.10 15.23 9.02
N ASP A 85 -8.48 15.45 10.27
CA ASP A 85 -9.80 15.12 10.79
C ASP A 85 -10.83 16.25 10.60
N THR A 86 -10.44 17.36 10.02
CA THR A 86 -11.33 18.48 9.79
C THR A 86 -11.86 18.52 8.36
N SER A 87 -13.00 19.18 8.16
CA SER A 87 -13.54 19.46 6.83
C SER A 87 -13.00 20.76 6.22
N ALA A 88 -11.94 21.33 6.80
CA ALA A 88 -11.35 22.56 6.30
C ALA A 88 -10.94 22.44 4.83
N ALA A 89 -11.04 23.53 4.11
CA ALA A 89 -10.61 23.58 2.72
C ALA A 89 -9.10 23.39 2.60
N PHE A 90 -8.69 22.87 1.46
CA PHE A 90 -7.29 22.72 1.13
C PHE A 90 -6.53 24.02 1.03
N CYS A 91 -5.24 23.86 1.04
CA CYS A 91 -4.24 24.89 0.95
C CYS A 91 -4.42 25.80 -0.26
N GLY A 92 -4.07 27.04 -0.11
CA GLY A 92 -3.91 27.92 -1.25
C GLY A 92 -2.84 27.38 -2.21
N GLY A 93 -2.98 27.65 -3.50
CA GLY A 93 -2.04 27.15 -4.52
C GLY A 93 -2.42 25.86 -5.20
N LEU A 94 -3.17 24.97 -4.58
CA LEU A 94 -3.76 23.81 -5.27
C LEU A 94 -4.86 24.25 -6.23
N LYS A 95 -5.01 23.54 -7.35
CA LYS A 95 -5.97 23.85 -8.41
C LYS A 95 -6.84 22.64 -8.75
N GLY A 96 -8.02 22.93 -9.33
CA GLY A 96 -8.93 21.94 -9.84
C GLY A 96 -9.28 20.87 -8.83
N LYS A 97 -9.46 19.66 -9.32
CA LYS A 97 -9.85 18.49 -8.53
C LYS A 97 -8.90 18.15 -7.37
N TYR A 98 -7.64 18.54 -7.46
CA TYR A 98 -6.66 18.20 -6.43
C TYR A 98 -6.89 18.99 -5.14
N ARG A 99 -7.32 20.26 -5.25
CA ARG A 99 -7.66 21.07 -4.10
C ARG A 99 -8.79 20.46 -3.27
N ASP A 100 -9.79 19.89 -3.94
CA ASP A 100 -10.97 19.35 -3.29
C ASP A 100 -10.80 17.89 -2.86
N ASN A 101 -9.87 17.16 -3.48
CA ASN A 101 -9.72 15.72 -3.32
C ASN A 101 -8.55 15.28 -2.43
N TRP A 102 -7.61 16.18 -2.14
CA TRP A 102 -6.41 15.84 -1.38
C TRP A 102 -6.14 16.82 -0.26
N TRP A 103 -5.77 16.27 0.90
CA TRP A 103 -5.18 16.99 2.01
C TRP A 103 -3.74 16.54 2.22
N ALA A 104 -3.01 17.33 3.04
CA ALA A 104 -1.70 16.96 3.52
C ALA A 104 -1.57 17.30 5.00
N TYR A 105 -0.66 16.64 5.70
CA TYR A 105 -0.29 17.08 7.03
C TYR A 105 0.34 18.47 6.96
N PRO A 106 0.06 19.34 7.95
CA PRO A 106 0.49 20.74 7.95
C PRO A 106 2.02 20.87 7.93
N THR A 107 2.48 21.90 7.24
CA THR A 107 3.89 22.34 7.27
C THR A 107 4.37 22.55 8.69
N GLY A 108 5.53 22.01 8.99
CA GLY A 108 6.18 22.15 10.30
C GLY A 108 5.81 21.04 11.30
N TRP A 109 4.86 20.18 11.01
CA TRP A 109 4.62 19.03 11.87
C TRP A 109 5.76 18.02 11.79
N PRO A 110 6.24 17.52 12.93
CA PRO A 110 7.28 16.50 12.95
C PRO A 110 6.71 15.15 12.51
N ASP A 111 7.56 14.36 11.85
CA ASP A 111 7.26 12.98 11.53
C ASP A 111 7.44 12.03 12.74
N THR A 112 7.15 10.75 12.54
CA THR A 112 7.19 9.72 13.58
C THR A 112 8.60 9.52 14.17
N ALA A 113 9.67 9.79 13.41
CA ALA A 113 11.05 9.64 13.88
C ALA A 113 11.33 10.49 15.13
N ARG A 114 10.65 11.63 15.27
CA ARG A 114 10.76 12.47 16.46
C ARG A 114 10.29 11.75 17.71
N SER A 115 9.15 11.11 17.66
CA SER A 115 8.60 10.36 18.82
C SER A 115 9.42 9.10 19.15
N ARG A 116 10.18 8.60 18.18
CA ARG A 116 11.11 7.48 18.34
C ARG A 116 12.50 7.91 18.81
N GLY A 117 12.73 9.21 19.06
CA GLY A 117 14.01 9.73 19.52
C GLY A 117 15.15 9.58 18.51
N ARG A 118 14.85 9.54 17.21
CA ARG A 118 15.87 9.46 16.16
C ARG A 118 16.72 10.74 16.12
N GLN A 119 18.00 10.58 15.81
CA GLN A 119 18.94 11.72 15.68
C GLN A 119 18.59 12.64 14.49
N VAL A 120 18.10 12.07 13.42
CA VAL A 120 17.58 12.80 12.26
C VAL A 120 16.08 12.56 12.22
N VAL A 121 15.32 13.62 12.17
CA VAL A 121 13.87 13.64 12.12
C VAL A 121 13.41 14.31 10.83
N GLY A 122 12.21 13.95 10.37
CA GLY A 122 11.54 14.67 9.30
C GLY A 122 10.56 15.71 9.83
N VAL A 123 10.22 16.61 8.96
CA VAL A 123 9.18 17.62 9.14
C VAL A 123 8.35 17.65 7.86
N TYR A 124 7.04 17.66 7.99
CA TYR A 124 6.16 17.70 6.81
C TYR A 124 6.23 19.07 6.15
N HIS A 125 6.54 19.05 4.86
CA HIS A 125 6.62 20.19 3.97
C HIS A 125 6.03 19.79 2.61
N PRO A 126 4.69 19.64 2.51
CA PRO A 126 4.07 19.21 1.25
C PRO A 126 4.37 20.16 0.08
N GLU A 127 4.53 21.45 0.35
CA GLU A 127 4.91 22.46 -0.63
C GLU A 127 6.29 22.21 -1.26
N ASP A 128 7.24 21.64 -0.51
CA ASP A 128 8.60 21.39 -0.94
C ASP A 128 8.82 19.98 -1.49
N THR A 129 7.81 19.12 -1.36
CA THR A 129 7.96 17.69 -1.63
C THR A 129 7.01 17.17 -2.69
N VAL A 130 5.78 17.72 -2.78
CA VAL A 130 4.71 17.15 -3.61
C VAL A 130 4.50 17.93 -4.90
N SER A 131 4.40 17.20 -6.01
CA SER A 131 3.99 17.75 -7.30
C SER A 131 3.14 16.76 -8.07
N VAL A 132 2.33 17.26 -9.01
CA VAL A 132 1.56 16.47 -9.97
C VAL A 132 1.85 16.97 -11.38
N GLY A 133 2.07 16.06 -12.31
CA GLY A 133 2.32 16.43 -13.70
C GLY A 133 2.59 15.21 -14.57
N PRO A 134 2.79 15.43 -15.88
CA PRO A 134 3.08 14.33 -16.78
C PRO A 134 4.46 13.73 -16.51
N ALA A 135 4.52 12.41 -16.58
CA ALA A 135 5.77 11.68 -16.70
C ALA A 135 6.36 11.83 -18.12
N ALA A 136 7.57 11.31 -18.32
CA ALA A 136 8.22 11.34 -19.63
C ALA A 136 7.43 10.63 -20.73
N ASN A 137 6.61 9.64 -20.38
CA ASN A 137 5.72 8.92 -21.29
C ASN A 137 4.35 9.63 -21.52
N GLY A 138 4.13 10.77 -20.88
CA GLY A 138 2.89 11.54 -20.98
C GLY A 138 1.80 11.16 -19.99
N ASP A 139 1.93 10.06 -19.24
CA ASP A 139 0.96 9.67 -18.22
C ASP A 139 1.03 10.63 -17.01
N GLY A 140 -0.10 10.83 -16.36
CA GLY A 140 -0.17 11.61 -15.12
C GLY A 140 0.58 10.94 -13.97
N ARG A 141 1.14 11.74 -13.09
CA ARG A 141 1.91 11.25 -11.95
C ARG A 141 1.90 12.24 -10.79
N MET A 142 1.64 11.72 -9.59
CA MET A 142 2.00 12.42 -8.37
C MET A 142 3.40 11.98 -7.96
N SER A 143 4.24 12.94 -7.59
CA SER A 143 5.60 12.70 -7.08
C SER A 143 5.72 13.25 -5.68
N VAL A 144 6.26 12.44 -4.78
CA VAL A 144 6.71 12.86 -3.44
C VAL A 144 8.23 12.77 -3.42
N ARG A 145 8.90 13.91 -3.55
CA ARG A 145 10.36 14.00 -3.46
C ARG A 145 10.74 14.40 -2.04
N MET A 146 11.17 13.42 -1.25
CA MET A 146 11.76 13.70 0.06
C MET A 146 13.23 14.08 -0.09
N TRP A 147 13.71 14.96 0.80
CA TRP A 147 15.09 15.41 0.74
C TRP A 147 15.55 15.94 2.09
N ARG A 148 16.86 15.94 2.31
CA ARG A 148 17.49 16.55 3.48
C ARG A 148 18.37 17.71 3.05
N PRO A 149 18.28 18.89 3.69
CA PRO A 149 19.14 20.03 3.39
C PRO A 149 20.63 19.67 3.52
N ALA A 150 21.47 20.32 2.68
CA ALA A 150 22.90 20.08 2.69
C ALA A 150 23.59 20.57 3.98
N ASP A 151 22.99 21.51 4.68
CA ASP A 151 23.45 21.99 5.99
C ASP A 151 23.12 21.04 7.14
N GLY A 152 22.40 19.93 6.87
CA GLY A 152 22.08 18.91 7.88
C GLY A 152 20.80 19.15 8.67
N GLY A 153 19.91 20.00 8.19
CA GLY A 153 18.58 20.23 8.74
C GLY A 153 17.69 18.97 8.75
N PRO A 154 16.41 19.09 9.14
CA PRO A 154 15.45 17.98 9.13
C PRO A 154 15.20 17.48 7.70
N VAL A 155 14.70 16.26 7.57
CA VAL A 155 14.19 15.71 6.31
C VAL A 155 12.87 16.41 5.97
N HIS A 156 12.73 16.92 4.75
CA HIS A 156 11.46 17.38 4.22
C HIS A 156 10.65 16.18 3.73
N ALA A 157 9.47 16.01 4.28
CA ALA A 157 8.59 14.86 4.11
C ALA A 157 7.17 15.30 3.72
N ALA A 158 6.30 14.35 3.38
CA ALA A 158 4.88 14.63 3.18
C ALA A 158 4.00 13.44 3.53
N ALA A 159 2.88 13.70 4.19
CA ALA A 159 1.80 12.76 4.38
C ALA A 159 0.55 13.28 3.68
N LEU A 160 0.02 12.52 2.73
CA LEU A 160 -1.10 12.91 1.90
C LEU A 160 -2.35 12.12 2.28
N VAL A 161 -3.52 12.76 2.24
CA VAL A 161 -4.79 12.17 2.65
C VAL A 161 -5.81 12.35 1.53
N PRO A 162 -6.24 11.29 0.86
CA PRO A 162 -7.35 11.34 -0.09
C PRO A 162 -8.67 11.60 0.65
N ARG A 163 -9.30 12.76 0.40
CA ARG A 163 -10.51 13.18 1.13
C ARG A 163 -11.70 12.23 0.97
N ALA A 164 -11.84 11.63 -0.20
CA ALA A 164 -12.95 10.73 -0.50
C ALA A 164 -13.03 9.50 0.43
N VAL A 165 -11.93 9.17 1.11
CA VAL A 165 -11.82 7.98 1.97
C VAL A 165 -11.45 8.32 3.42
N MET A 166 -11.55 9.59 3.79
CA MET A 166 -11.45 9.98 5.20
C MET A 166 -12.63 9.42 5.98
N GLN A 167 -12.34 8.89 7.17
CA GLN A 167 -13.36 8.33 8.06
C GLN A 167 -14.23 7.26 7.37
N MET A 168 -13.64 6.47 6.47
CA MET A 168 -14.32 5.35 5.84
C MET A 168 -14.13 4.06 6.67
N LYS A 169 -15.22 3.30 6.83
CA LYS A 169 -15.21 2.00 7.49
C LYS A 169 -15.29 0.91 6.44
N TYR A 170 -14.32 0.02 6.45
CA TYR A 170 -14.15 -1.06 5.49
C TYR A 170 -13.97 -0.57 4.05
N GLY A 171 -13.21 -1.31 3.28
CA GLY A 171 -12.96 -0.97 1.89
C GLY A 171 -11.80 -1.73 1.27
N LYS A 172 -11.52 -1.36 0.02
CA LYS A 172 -10.33 -1.76 -0.71
C LYS A 172 -9.61 -0.52 -1.17
N TYR A 173 -8.31 -0.47 -0.95
CA TYR A 173 -7.46 0.67 -1.24
C TYR A 173 -6.28 0.20 -2.06
N SER A 174 -6.04 0.81 -3.19
CA SER A 174 -5.00 0.37 -4.12
C SER A 174 -4.27 1.55 -4.72
N ALA A 175 -2.98 1.37 -4.97
CA ALA A 175 -2.17 2.35 -5.68
C ALA A 175 -1.08 1.67 -6.50
N ARG A 176 -0.62 2.35 -7.55
CA ARG A 176 0.55 1.91 -8.31
C ARG A 176 1.71 2.86 -8.06
N ILE A 177 2.77 2.31 -7.52
CA ILE A 177 3.88 3.05 -6.93
C ILE A 177 5.24 2.55 -7.41
N LYS A 178 6.23 3.44 -7.31
CA LYS A 178 7.65 3.14 -7.51
C LYS A 178 8.50 4.19 -6.82
N VAL A 179 9.60 3.79 -6.20
CA VAL A 179 10.65 4.72 -5.76
C VAL A 179 11.70 4.85 -6.85
N THR A 180 12.06 6.07 -7.18
CA THR A 180 13.19 6.42 -8.04
C THR A 180 14.28 7.05 -7.20
N ASP A 181 15.56 6.77 -7.56
CA ASP A 181 16.73 7.28 -6.85
C ASP A 181 16.68 6.92 -5.33
N PRO A 182 16.51 5.65 -4.95
CA PRO A 182 16.42 5.25 -3.55
C PRO A 182 17.69 5.63 -2.80
N ALA A 183 17.52 6.14 -1.59
CA ALA A 183 18.62 6.47 -0.69
C ALA A 183 18.25 6.08 0.74
N PRO A 184 19.21 5.71 1.59
CA PRO A 184 18.97 5.43 2.99
C PRO A 184 18.35 6.62 3.73
N GLY A 185 17.51 6.31 4.70
CA GLY A 185 16.95 7.33 5.59
C GLY A 185 15.59 7.88 5.17
N TYR A 186 14.98 7.33 4.12
CA TYR A 186 13.63 7.65 3.66
C TYR A 186 12.76 6.41 3.70
N LYS A 187 11.51 6.55 4.14
CA LYS A 187 10.53 5.46 4.21
C LYS A 187 9.11 5.92 3.88
N SER A 188 8.26 4.98 3.64
CA SER A 188 6.80 5.15 3.70
C SER A 188 6.20 4.26 4.78
N ALA A 189 5.11 4.74 5.37
CA ALA A 189 4.16 3.96 6.14
C ALA A 189 2.77 4.45 5.75
N TRP A 190 2.16 3.80 4.76
CA TRP A 190 0.81 4.18 4.33
C TRP A 190 -0.21 3.50 5.23
N LEU A 191 -0.79 4.30 6.08
CA LEU A 191 -1.58 3.80 7.20
C LEU A 191 -3.07 4.07 7.05
N HIS A 192 -3.87 3.16 7.57
CA HIS A 192 -5.26 3.40 7.92
C HIS A 192 -5.30 3.61 9.42
N TYR A 193 -5.57 4.84 9.86
CA TYR A 193 -5.41 5.24 11.25
C TYR A 193 -6.67 5.91 11.81
N GLY A 194 -6.95 5.64 13.08
CA GLY A 194 -8.01 6.29 13.84
C GLY A 194 -8.46 5.49 15.04
N GLY A 195 -8.85 6.18 16.12
CA GLY A 195 -9.44 5.57 17.31
C GLY A 195 -8.58 4.49 17.99
N GLY A 196 -7.24 4.57 17.89
CA GLY A 196 -6.31 3.60 18.48
C GLY A 196 -6.19 2.29 17.70
N CYS A 197 -6.54 2.29 16.42
CA CYS A 197 -6.38 1.19 15.48
C CYS A 197 -5.48 1.65 14.33
N GLU A 198 -4.68 0.73 13.76
CA GLU A 198 -3.80 1.05 12.64
C GLU A 198 -3.53 -0.18 11.76
N MET A 199 -3.46 0.05 10.47
CA MET A 199 -3.06 -0.95 9.47
C MET A 199 -2.16 -0.27 8.45
N ASP A 200 -0.93 -0.79 8.25
CA ASP A 200 0.09 -0.15 7.43
C ASP A 200 0.43 -1.00 6.21
N HIS A 201 0.22 -0.44 5.03
CA HIS A 201 0.61 -1.06 3.77
C HIS A 201 0.59 -0.06 2.60
N PRO A 202 1.70 0.06 1.83
CA PRO A 202 3.00 -0.55 2.09
C PRO A 202 3.77 0.22 3.18
N GLU A 203 4.61 -0.49 3.91
CA GLU A 203 5.55 0.13 4.83
C GLU A 203 6.96 -0.42 4.65
N GLY A 204 7.96 0.45 4.80
CA GLY A 204 9.38 0.11 4.76
C GLY A 204 10.26 1.28 4.33
N GLU A 205 11.54 1.13 4.59
CA GLU A 205 12.59 1.99 4.04
C GLU A 205 12.66 1.83 2.52
N TRP A 206 12.88 2.94 1.80
CA TRP A 206 12.86 2.94 0.33
C TRP A 206 14.05 2.24 -0.33
N ASP A 207 15.08 1.94 0.43
CA ASP A 207 16.21 1.08 0.05
C ASP A 207 16.07 -0.36 0.56
N GLY A 208 14.92 -0.72 1.13
CA GLY A 208 14.57 -2.03 1.67
C GLY A 208 13.41 -2.71 0.94
N ALA A 209 12.63 -3.49 1.68
CA ALA A 209 11.48 -4.23 1.16
C ALA A 209 10.14 -3.61 1.56
N LEU A 210 9.11 -3.85 0.73
CA LEU A 210 7.73 -3.52 1.07
C LEU A 210 7.19 -4.54 2.07
N SER A 211 6.85 -4.07 3.25
CA SER A 211 6.24 -4.88 4.31
C SER A 211 4.83 -4.38 4.64
N SER A 212 4.17 -5.06 5.57
CA SER A 212 2.87 -4.63 6.09
C SER A 212 2.79 -4.88 7.58
N PHE A 213 2.01 -4.05 8.26
CA PHE A 213 1.80 -4.17 9.71
C PHE A 213 0.30 -4.04 10.02
N HIS A 214 -0.10 -4.66 11.11
CA HIS A 214 -1.42 -4.49 11.69
C HIS A 214 -1.27 -4.33 13.21
N HIS A 215 -1.72 -3.19 13.71
CA HIS A 215 -1.80 -2.89 15.13
C HIS A 215 -3.24 -3.11 15.59
N PRO A 216 -3.53 -4.25 16.26
CA PRO A 216 -4.90 -4.61 16.62
C PRO A 216 -5.57 -3.55 17.49
N CYS A 217 -6.85 -3.26 17.21
CA CYS A 217 -7.64 -2.38 18.06
C CYS A 217 -7.73 -2.94 19.49
N GLY A 218 -7.58 -2.05 20.47
CA GLY A 218 -7.60 -2.45 21.88
C GLY A 218 -6.30 -3.03 22.39
N GLY A 219 -5.24 -3.00 21.58
CA GLY A 219 -3.91 -3.51 21.92
C GLY A 219 -3.74 -4.99 21.58
N GLY A 220 -2.54 -5.50 21.83
CA GLY A 220 -2.15 -6.87 21.50
C GLY A 220 -0.85 -6.93 20.71
N GLU A 221 -0.47 -8.11 20.29
CA GLU A 221 0.72 -8.32 19.49
C GLU A 221 0.50 -7.77 18.07
N GLN A 222 1.41 -6.91 17.64
CA GLN A 222 1.45 -6.38 16.27
C GLN A 222 1.63 -7.51 15.26
N GLY A 223 0.79 -7.53 14.23
CA GLY A 223 1.00 -8.36 13.05
C GLY A 223 2.11 -7.76 12.20
N TYR A 224 3.15 -8.53 11.87
CA TYR A 224 4.19 -8.15 10.94
C TYR A 224 4.23 -9.14 9.78
N PHE A 225 4.15 -8.63 8.57
CA PHE A 225 4.14 -9.39 7.32
C PHE A 225 5.31 -8.90 6.46
N PRO A 226 6.49 -9.55 6.58
CA PRO A 226 7.67 -9.15 5.82
C PRO A 226 7.45 -9.37 4.33
N GLY A 227 7.81 -8.37 3.53
CA GLY A 227 7.80 -8.46 2.09
C GLY A 227 9.12 -8.91 1.50
N SER A 228 9.10 -9.28 0.23
CA SER A 228 10.28 -9.60 -0.59
C SER A 228 10.43 -8.66 -1.78
N ASP A 229 9.44 -7.83 -2.05
CA ASP A 229 9.41 -6.90 -3.16
C ASP A 229 10.11 -5.61 -2.75
N ASP A 230 10.92 -5.03 -3.64
CA ASP A 230 11.61 -3.76 -3.39
C ASP A 230 10.79 -2.57 -3.89
N TRP A 231 11.17 -1.36 -3.47
CA TRP A 231 10.48 -0.14 -3.87
C TRP A 231 10.87 0.36 -5.26
N THR A 232 11.93 -0.17 -5.87
CA THR A 232 12.52 0.39 -7.09
C THR A 232 11.86 -0.10 -8.38
N HIS A 233 10.95 -1.03 -8.27
CA HIS A 233 10.11 -1.52 -9.36
C HIS A 233 8.67 -0.99 -9.22
N TRP A 234 7.92 -1.00 -10.32
CA TRP A 234 6.51 -0.64 -10.29
C TRP A 234 5.70 -1.76 -9.65
N HIS A 235 5.07 -1.46 -8.52
CA HIS A 235 4.16 -2.37 -7.83
C HIS A 235 2.75 -1.79 -7.72
N THR A 236 1.76 -2.67 -7.78
CA THR A 236 0.40 -2.37 -7.34
C THR A 236 0.22 -2.90 -5.94
N VAL A 237 0.12 -2.01 -4.99
CA VAL A 237 -0.12 -2.33 -3.58
C VAL A 237 -1.60 -2.20 -3.27
N SER A 238 -2.14 -3.11 -2.45
CA SER A 238 -3.56 -3.06 -2.08
C SER A 238 -3.80 -3.53 -0.66
N THR A 239 -4.68 -2.83 0.05
CA THR A 239 -5.25 -3.25 1.32
C THR A 239 -6.73 -3.57 1.12
N GLU A 240 -7.17 -4.77 1.49
CA GLU A 240 -8.59 -5.11 1.64
C GLU A 240 -8.92 -5.22 3.12
N TRP A 241 -9.84 -4.40 3.54
CA TRP A 241 -10.36 -4.38 4.90
C TRP A 241 -11.86 -4.61 4.89
N THR A 242 -12.26 -5.75 5.44
CA THR A 242 -13.66 -6.20 5.52
C THR A 242 -13.97 -6.64 6.95
N PRO A 243 -15.24 -6.85 7.34
CA PRO A 243 -15.57 -7.34 8.67
C PRO A 243 -14.74 -8.57 9.05
N GLY A 244 -13.93 -8.46 10.12
CA GLY A 244 -13.10 -9.55 10.64
C GLY A 244 -11.84 -9.88 9.84
N HIS A 245 -11.51 -9.15 8.78
CA HIS A 245 -10.35 -9.45 7.96
C HIS A 245 -9.60 -8.20 7.48
N VAL A 246 -8.28 -8.24 7.60
CA VAL A 246 -7.35 -7.34 6.91
C VAL A 246 -6.45 -8.17 6.01
N ARG A 247 -6.34 -7.80 4.73
CA ARG A 247 -5.50 -8.49 3.75
C ARG A 247 -4.64 -7.48 3.00
N PHE A 248 -3.37 -7.81 2.81
CA PHE A 248 -2.40 -7.00 2.08
C PHE A 248 -1.94 -7.73 0.82
N PHE A 249 -1.80 -6.98 -0.26
CA PHE A 249 -1.42 -7.55 -1.57
C PHE A 249 -0.36 -6.69 -2.23
N VAL A 250 0.61 -7.36 -2.87
CA VAL A 250 1.55 -6.75 -3.82
C VAL A 250 1.38 -7.47 -5.16
N ASP A 251 1.07 -6.74 -6.21
CA ASP A 251 0.83 -7.24 -7.58
C ASP A 251 -0.16 -8.42 -7.64
N GLY A 252 -1.22 -8.34 -6.82
CA GLY A 252 -2.26 -9.37 -6.72
C GLY A 252 -1.91 -10.58 -5.87
N ARG A 253 -0.68 -10.69 -5.39
CA ARG A 253 -0.25 -11.76 -4.48
C ARG A 253 -0.57 -11.34 -3.04
N LEU A 254 -1.26 -12.20 -2.31
CA LEU A 254 -1.52 -12.00 -0.87
C LEU A 254 -0.19 -12.06 -0.11
N THR A 255 0.18 -10.98 0.56
CA THR A 255 1.42 -10.85 1.33
C THR A 255 1.20 -10.84 2.82
N GLY A 256 -0.01 -10.53 3.28
CA GLY A 256 -0.37 -10.55 4.69
C GLY A 256 -1.86 -10.72 4.90
N HIS A 257 -2.24 -11.37 6.00
CA HIS A 257 -3.63 -11.54 6.42
C HIS A 257 -3.71 -11.60 7.93
N ASP A 258 -4.55 -10.77 8.53
CA ASP A 258 -4.84 -10.82 9.96
C ASP A 258 -6.35 -10.77 10.22
N THR A 259 -6.75 -11.42 11.32
CA THR A 259 -8.13 -11.47 11.80
C THR A 259 -8.25 -11.04 13.27
N ARG A 260 -7.13 -10.69 13.91
CA ARG A 260 -7.05 -10.30 15.32
C ARG A 260 -7.32 -8.81 15.45
N GLY A 261 -8.26 -8.41 16.28
CA GLY A 261 -8.52 -7.00 16.59
C GLY A 261 -8.71 -6.12 15.34
N VAL A 262 -9.33 -6.68 14.29
CA VAL A 262 -9.62 -5.96 13.05
C VAL A 262 -10.49 -4.74 13.35
N PRO A 263 -10.13 -3.55 12.84
CA PRO A 263 -10.92 -2.35 13.07
C PRO A 263 -12.37 -2.51 12.62
N ASP A 264 -13.30 -2.06 13.47
CA ASP A 264 -14.74 -2.03 13.20
C ASP A 264 -15.32 -0.60 13.19
N ARG A 265 -14.46 0.40 13.11
CA ARG A 265 -14.75 1.84 13.16
C ARG A 265 -14.13 2.56 11.97
N PRO A 266 -14.61 3.76 11.63
CA PRO A 266 -14.02 4.54 10.55
C PRO A 266 -12.55 4.87 10.81
N LEU A 267 -11.73 4.76 9.74
CA LEU A 267 -10.31 5.13 9.71
C LEU A 267 -10.06 6.07 8.52
N SER A 268 -8.98 6.83 8.59
CA SER A 268 -8.50 7.63 7.46
C SER A 268 -7.30 6.96 6.81
N TRP A 269 -7.29 6.88 5.49
CA TRP A 269 -6.12 6.40 4.74
C TRP A 269 -5.13 7.55 4.56
N VAL A 270 -3.92 7.38 5.06
CA VAL A 270 -2.85 8.38 5.02
C VAL A 270 -1.67 7.81 4.27
N LEU A 271 -1.27 8.45 3.18
CA LEU A 271 -0.08 8.10 2.40
C LEU A 271 1.13 8.80 3.03
N GLN A 272 1.55 8.31 4.19
CA GLN A 272 2.63 8.90 4.97
C GLN A 272 3.99 8.53 4.40
N ASN A 273 4.81 9.55 4.16
CA ASN A 273 6.20 9.40 3.76
C ASN A 273 7.02 10.21 4.76
N GLU A 274 8.04 9.61 5.33
CA GLU A 274 8.73 10.12 6.51
C GLU A 274 10.21 9.70 6.54
N SER A 275 10.97 10.24 7.47
CA SER A 275 12.35 9.78 7.69
C SER A 275 12.37 8.39 8.33
N ALA A 276 13.40 7.60 8.02
CA ALA A 276 13.53 6.22 8.48
C ALA A 276 13.53 6.10 10.00
N LEU A 277 12.77 5.15 10.50
CA LEU A 277 12.67 4.86 11.94
C LEU A 277 13.81 3.97 12.44
N GLU A 278 14.41 3.22 11.54
CA GLU A 278 15.51 2.29 11.82
C GLU A 278 16.65 2.48 10.82
N GLY A 279 17.76 1.79 11.01
CA GLY A 279 18.87 1.80 10.08
C GLY A 279 19.56 3.17 9.89
N PRO A 280 20.19 3.38 8.73
CA PRO A 280 20.87 4.62 8.41
C PRO A 280 19.91 5.82 8.34
N VAL A 281 20.41 7.01 8.68
CA VAL A 281 19.67 8.26 8.52
C VAL A 281 19.98 8.88 7.15
N ALA A 282 19.07 9.70 6.63
CA ALA A 282 19.28 10.44 5.39
C ALA A 282 20.54 11.31 5.49
N ALA A 283 21.43 11.21 4.51
CA ALA A 283 22.65 12.04 4.45
C ALA A 283 22.29 13.50 4.11
N PRO A 284 23.02 14.50 4.63
CA PRO A 284 22.86 15.88 4.21
C PRO A 284 22.98 16.01 2.67
N GLY A 285 22.07 16.74 2.04
CA GLY A 285 22.00 16.91 0.60
C GLY A 285 21.43 15.73 -0.19
N SER A 286 21.06 14.62 0.48
CA SER A 286 20.43 13.48 -0.17
C SER A 286 18.94 13.72 -0.50
N SER A 287 18.42 12.97 -1.44
CA SER A 287 16.99 12.94 -1.77
C SER A 287 16.60 11.59 -2.38
N ALA A 288 15.33 11.23 -2.25
CA ALA A 288 14.71 10.12 -2.94
C ALA A 288 13.29 10.51 -3.36
N ARG A 289 12.68 9.75 -4.27
CA ARG A 289 11.37 10.10 -4.83
C ARG A 289 10.46 8.88 -4.92
N LEU A 290 9.27 9.01 -4.37
CA LEU A 290 8.16 8.09 -4.62
C LEU A 290 7.30 8.65 -5.75
N GLU A 291 6.96 7.81 -6.70
CA GLU A 291 6.08 8.11 -7.82
C GLU A 291 4.80 7.28 -7.71
N ILE A 292 3.66 7.91 -7.92
CA ILE A 292 2.33 7.31 -7.87
C ILE A 292 1.63 7.61 -9.20
N THR A 293 1.32 6.59 -9.99
CA THR A 293 0.64 6.77 -11.28
C THR A 293 -0.88 6.75 -11.16
N TRP A 294 -1.40 6.05 -10.17
CA TRP A 294 -2.82 6.08 -9.87
C TRP A 294 -3.10 5.61 -8.43
N VAL A 295 -4.26 6.05 -7.96
CA VAL A 295 -4.85 5.64 -6.68
C VAL A 295 -6.31 5.30 -6.91
N ALA A 296 -6.79 4.19 -6.34
CA ALA A 296 -8.19 3.80 -6.35
C ALA A 296 -8.63 3.35 -4.97
N ALA A 297 -9.85 3.69 -4.59
CA ALA A 297 -10.43 3.18 -3.36
C ALA A 297 -11.91 2.85 -3.53
N TYR A 298 -12.35 1.90 -2.74
CA TYR A 298 -13.68 1.31 -2.78
C TYR A 298 -14.23 1.19 -1.37
N ALA A 299 -15.46 1.60 -1.16
CA ALA A 299 -16.18 1.28 0.05
C ALA A 299 -16.73 -0.15 -0.01
N TYR A 300 -16.81 -0.82 1.13
CA TYR A 300 -17.34 -2.18 1.24
C TYR A 300 -18.78 -2.19 1.74
N GLY A 301 -19.61 -3.05 1.18
CA GLY A 301 -21.00 -3.30 1.59
C GLY A 301 -21.96 -3.28 0.41
N TRP A 302 -23.26 -3.17 0.69
CA TRP A 302 -24.30 -3.05 -0.32
C TRP A 302 -24.64 -1.56 -0.50
N LYS A 303 -24.88 -1.15 -1.76
CA LYS A 303 -25.43 0.17 -2.09
C LYS A 303 -26.85 0.33 -1.53
#